data_cb605a3a97a7f856a6b09b94cd8f6c8e
#
_entry.id   cb605a3a97a7f856a6b09b94cd8f6c8e
#
_cell.length_a   1.000
_cell.length_b   1.000
_cell.length_c   1.000
_cell.angle_alpha   90.00
_cell.angle_beta   90.00
_cell.angle_gamma   90.00
#
_symmetry.space_group_name_H-M   'P 1'
#
loop_
_entity.id
_entity.type
_entity.pdbx_description
1 polymer ?
#
loop_
_entity_poly.entity_id
_entity_poly.type
_entity_poly.pdbx_seq_one_letter_code
_entity_poly.pdbx_strand_id
1 'polypeptide(L)'
;MLGGHNGAGARHGRVAALAVAAGMWLASGAAAAGEIYLRGGFGLDRPGDTAFMDEDCSSTAPAALYGCGTGGDGAPYRSAGGFGTVPAVGLGLGYAAGAARFEALVEYRPAFAFRGRTNFLAPGRQQSVSANLSSVSGMLAGFVDLGAPGLPELGRLAPFVGAGIGVVRTRIGKTTMTFPTTTTTVPGGTRTGLAWMATAGVAVALGERVTLDLAWRYTDLGAVRTKRGPGRVVWRDGSQEPRPLDLAPTRARLAGHGVRLSLRYVMGGF
;
A
#
# COMPACT_ATOMS: atom_id res chain seq x y z
N MET A 1 -1.79 26.31 55.24
CA MET A 1 -0.39 26.09 54.81
C MET A 1 -0.47 25.18 53.58
N LEU A 2 -0.38 25.81 52.38
CA LEU A 2 0.70 25.74 51.43
C LEU A 2 0.98 24.26 51.06
N GLY A 3 0.75 23.76 49.89
CA GLY A 3 0.94 24.26 48.56
C GLY A 3 1.67 23.16 47.77
N GLY A 4 1.34 22.90 46.55
CA GLY A 4 2.14 21.97 45.77
C GLY A 4 1.44 21.50 44.49
N HIS A 5 1.39 22.34 43.49
CA HIS A 5 1.23 22.01 42.08
C HIS A 5 2.39 21.18 41.58
N ASN A 6 2.10 20.22 40.69
CA ASN A 6 2.92 19.80 39.53
C ASN A 6 2.07 18.83 38.73
N GLY A 7 1.53 19.06 37.56
CA GLY A 7 2.21 19.60 36.40
C GLY A 7 2.74 18.45 35.55
N ALA A 8 1.84 17.53 35.00
CA ALA A 8 2.21 16.52 34.04
C ALA A 8 1.96 17.09 32.61
N GLY A 9 3.04 17.53 32.00
CA GLY A 9 3.06 18.07 30.63
C GLY A 9 2.73 17.03 29.58
N ALA A 10 1.66 17.27 28.86
CA ALA A 10 1.33 16.59 27.60
C ALA A 10 2.39 16.91 26.55
N ARG A 11 3.24 15.95 26.21
CA ARG A 11 4.14 16.03 25.07
C ARG A 11 3.33 15.80 23.79
N HIS A 12 2.87 16.89 23.20
CA HIS A 12 2.36 16.90 21.83
C HIS A 12 3.53 16.63 20.88
N GLY A 13 3.59 15.44 20.34
CA GLY A 13 4.46 15.10 19.23
C GLY A 13 4.02 15.91 18.00
N ARG A 14 4.74 16.97 17.70
CA ARG A 14 4.62 17.72 16.45
C ARG A 14 5.08 16.82 15.33
N VAL A 15 4.14 16.25 14.59
CA VAL A 15 4.39 15.66 13.28
C VAL A 15 4.73 16.84 12.37
N ALA A 16 6.02 16.98 12.06
CA ALA A 16 6.48 17.93 11.06
C ALA A 16 5.92 17.46 9.69
N ALA A 17 4.92 18.15 9.21
CA ALA A 17 4.49 18.06 7.83
C ALA A 17 5.60 18.68 6.98
N LEU A 18 6.43 17.83 6.36
CA LEU A 18 7.32 18.23 5.28
C LEU A 18 6.43 18.56 4.08
N ALA A 19 6.07 19.83 3.96
CA ALA A 19 5.54 20.40 2.74
C ALA A 19 6.71 20.41 1.73
N VAL A 20 6.71 19.45 0.81
CA VAL A 20 7.53 19.52 -0.39
C VAL A 20 6.91 20.62 -1.25
N ALA A 21 7.39 21.84 -1.08
CA ALA A 21 7.15 22.93 -1.99
C ALA A 21 7.86 22.55 -3.30
N ALA A 22 7.12 22.00 -4.26
CA ALA A 22 7.55 21.92 -5.63
C ALA A 22 7.66 23.35 -6.15
N GLY A 23 8.83 23.96 -6.00
CA GLY A 23 9.18 25.20 -6.64
C GLY A 23 9.08 25.01 -8.13
N MET A 24 8.02 25.52 -8.75
CA MET A 24 7.95 25.71 -10.18
C MET A 24 8.99 26.77 -10.57
N TRP A 25 10.21 26.32 -10.85
CA TRP A 25 11.14 27.11 -11.63
C TRP A 25 10.65 27.10 -13.07
N LEU A 26 9.86 28.11 -13.42
CA LEU A 26 9.64 28.51 -14.81
C LEU A 26 10.97 29.09 -15.30
N ALA A 27 11.89 28.22 -15.71
CA ALA A 27 12.99 28.65 -16.56
C ALA A 27 12.36 29.08 -17.88
N SER A 28 12.34 30.37 -18.11
CA SER A 28 12.10 31.00 -19.44
C SER A 28 13.24 30.62 -20.39
N GLY A 29 13.13 29.46 -20.97
CA GLY A 29 13.95 28.94 -22.04
C GLY A 29 13.02 28.35 -23.09
N ALA A 30 13.28 28.58 -24.36
CA ALA A 30 12.51 28.20 -25.53
C ALA A 30 11.61 26.99 -25.30
N ALA A 31 10.33 27.11 -25.63
CA ALA A 31 9.34 26.05 -25.48
C ALA A 31 9.90 24.76 -26.11
N ALA A 32 10.50 23.90 -25.31
CA ALA A 32 10.92 22.60 -25.78
C ALA A 32 9.63 21.89 -26.18
N ALA A 33 9.52 21.51 -27.45
CA ALA A 33 8.41 20.72 -27.95
C ALA A 33 8.23 19.50 -27.00
N GLY A 34 7.05 19.37 -26.44
CA GLY A 34 6.76 18.28 -25.51
C GLY A 34 6.39 17.02 -26.28
N GLU A 35 6.68 15.87 -25.71
CA GLU A 35 6.38 14.58 -26.30
C GLU A 35 5.32 13.85 -25.49
N ILE A 36 4.30 13.35 -26.18
CA ILE A 36 3.31 12.46 -25.58
C ILE A 36 3.76 11.02 -25.77
N TYR A 37 3.70 10.22 -24.71
CA TYR A 37 4.08 8.82 -24.74
C TYR A 37 3.10 7.93 -23.99
N LEU A 38 3.01 6.68 -24.43
CA LEU A 38 2.37 5.60 -23.70
C LEU A 38 3.40 4.86 -22.87
N ARG A 39 2.99 4.39 -21.71
CA ARG A 39 3.79 3.54 -20.84
C ARG A 39 3.03 2.26 -20.51
N GLY A 40 3.69 1.12 -20.66
CA GLY A 40 3.21 -0.18 -20.19
C GLY A 40 4.25 -0.83 -19.30
N GLY A 41 3.85 -1.47 -18.23
CA GLY A 41 4.84 -2.06 -17.34
C GLY A 41 4.31 -3.16 -16.42
N PHE A 42 5.27 -3.90 -15.91
CA PHE A 42 5.09 -4.95 -14.92
C PHE A 42 5.95 -4.65 -13.68
N GLY A 43 5.49 -5.11 -12.53
CA GLY A 43 6.24 -4.95 -11.29
C GLY A 43 5.98 -6.07 -10.30
N LEU A 44 6.90 -6.16 -9.35
CA LEU A 44 6.80 -7.04 -8.19
C LEU A 44 6.96 -6.18 -6.94
N ASP A 45 5.90 -6.14 -6.12
CA ASP A 45 5.90 -5.45 -4.83
C ASP A 45 6.17 -6.44 -3.70
N ARG A 46 6.83 -5.98 -2.66
CA ARG A 46 6.96 -6.66 -1.38
C ARG A 46 6.43 -5.73 -0.28
N PRO A 47 5.14 -5.81 0.03
CA PRO A 47 4.58 -5.06 1.15
C PRO A 47 5.25 -5.47 2.46
N GLY A 48 5.40 -4.52 3.37
CA GLY A 48 5.86 -4.79 4.72
C GLY A 48 4.84 -5.59 5.52
N ASP A 49 5.29 -6.16 6.63
CA ASP A 49 4.41 -6.79 7.59
C ASP A 49 3.41 -5.78 8.15
N THR A 50 2.19 -6.27 8.40
CA THR A 50 1.11 -5.45 8.92
C THR A 50 0.26 -6.22 9.90
N ALA A 51 -0.57 -5.51 10.66
CA ALA A 51 -1.50 -6.12 11.59
C ALA A 51 -2.90 -5.57 11.34
N PHE A 52 -3.85 -6.49 11.20
CA PHE A 52 -5.26 -6.17 11.25
C PHE A 52 -5.69 -6.07 12.71
N MET A 53 -6.24 -4.94 13.08
CA MET A 53 -6.77 -4.64 14.41
C MET A 53 -8.21 -4.18 14.30
N ASP A 54 -8.98 -4.35 15.38
CA ASP A 54 -10.32 -3.77 15.48
C ASP A 54 -10.22 -2.24 15.31
N GLU A 55 -11.13 -1.64 14.56
CA GLU A 55 -11.06 -0.22 14.23
C GLU A 55 -11.65 0.66 15.33
N ASP A 56 -12.73 0.21 15.96
CA ASP A 56 -13.54 1.01 16.89
C ASP A 56 -13.94 0.28 18.18
N CYS A 57 -13.40 -0.91 18.42
CA CYS A 57 -13.68 -1.72 19.59
C CYS A 57 -15.16 -2.08 19.81
N SER A 58 -15.94 -2.08 18.73
CA SER A 58 -17.39 -2.28 18.78
C SER A 58 -17.83 -3.73 18.53
N SER A 59 -16.91 -4.69 18.52
CA SER A 59 -17.27 -6.11 18.40
C SER A 59 -18.06 -6.57 19.61
N THR A 60 -19.21 -7.23 19.37
CA THR A 60 -20.17 -7.54 20.41
C THR A 60 -20.36 -9.02 20.70
N ALA A 61 -20.03 -9.91 19.75
CA ALA A 61 -20.24 -11.34 19.91
C ALA A 61 -19.18 -12.18 19.18
N PRO A 62 -18.20 -12.74 19.83
CA PRO A 62 -17.78 -12.53 21.22
C PRO A 62 -16.84 -11.30 21.33
N ALA A 63 -17.16 -10.37 22.18
CA ALA A 63 -16.36 -9.15 22.37
C ALA A 63 -14.89 -9.44 22.74
N ALA A 64 -14.65 -10.47 23.50
CA ALA A 64 -13.33 -10.85 23.99
C ALA A 64 -12.34 -11.26 22.88
N LEU A 65 -12.82 -11.77 21.75
CA LEU A 65 -11.95 -12.24 20.66
C LEU A 65 -11.57 -11.14 19.66
N TYR A 66 -12.37 -10.08 19.56
CA TYR A 66 -12.24 -9.11 18.46
C TYR A 66 -12.38 -7.66 18.90
N GLY A 67 -12.58 -7.40 20.17
CA GLY A 67 -12.57 -6.05 20.72
C GLY A 67 -11.15 -5.54 20.97
N CYS A 68 -11.04 -4.48 21.76
CA CYS A 68 -9.78 -3.91 22.20
C CYS A 68 -9.19 -4.60 23.43
N GLY A 69 -9.44 -5.87 23.60
CA GLY A 69 -8.87 -6.68 24.69
C GLY A 69 -7.39 -7.04 24.44
N THR A 70 -6.85 -7.80 25.38
CA THR A 70 -5.46 -8.24 25.39
C THR A 70 -5.38 -9.70 24.97
N GLY A 71 -4.52 -9.99 24.04
CA GLY A 71 -4.27 -11.33 23.54
C GLY A 71 -3.41 -12.19 24.49
N GLY A 72 -3.21 -13.46 24.12
CA GLY A 72 -2.40 -14.40 24.89
C GLY A 72 -0.92 -14.04 25.01
N ASP A 73 -0.44 -13.08 24.23
CA ASP A 73 0.91 -12.53 24.26
C ASP A 73 1.02 -11.22 25.06
N GLY A 74 -0.04 -10.79 25.73
CA GLY A 74 -0.08 -9.55 26.49
C GLY A 74 -0.24 -8.27 25.67
N ALA A 75 -0.34 -8.37 24.34
CA ALA A 75 -0.54 -7.23 23.47
C ALA A 75 -2.01 -7.13 23.02
N PRO A 76 -2.47 -5.96 22.51
CA PRO A 76 -3.82 -5.82 21.97
C PRO A 76 -4.13 -6.88 20.91
N TYR A 77 -5.39 -7.32 20.84
CA TYR A 77 -5.83 -8.29 19.84
C TYR A 77 -5.48 -7.84 18.42
N ARG A 78 -4.84 -8.71 17.67
CA ARG A 78 -4.43 -8.45 16.28
C ARG A 78 -4.26 -9.73 15.47
N SER A 79 -4.28 -9.56 14.16
CA SER A 79 -3.85 -10.56 13.19
C SER A 79 -2.63 -10.01 12.46
N ALA A 80 -1.42 -10.41 12.88
CA ALA A 80 -0.16 -9.93 12.32
C ALA A 80 0.38 -10.88 11.25
N GLY A 81 0.94 -10.33 10.17
CA GLY A 81 1.51 -11.13 9.08
C GLY A 81 1.92 -10.28 7.89
N GLY A 82 2.20 -10.95 6.77
CA GLY A 82 2.66 -10.33 5.53
C GLY A 82 1.93 -10.83 4.29
N PHE A 83 2.26 -10.22 3.16
CA PHE A 83 1.59 -10.48 1.88
C PHE A 83 2.43 -11.27 0.87
N GLY A 84 3.69 -11.55 1.17
CA GLY A 84 4.61 -12.13 0.19
C GLY A 84 4.89 -11.19 -0.98
N THR A 85 5.23 -11.75 -2.13
CA THR A 85 5.47 -10.98 -3.36
C THR A 85 4.15 -10.77 -4.10
N VAL A 86 3.90 -9.52 -4.51
CA VAL A 86 2.65 -9.06 -5.14
C VAL A 86 2.93 -8.60 -6.56
N PRO A 87 2.44 -9.30 -7.59
CA PRO A 87 2.56 -8.84 -8.96
C PRO A 87 1.70 -7.59 -9.20
N ALA A 88 2.20 -6.69 -10.05
CA ALA A 88 1.50 -5.50 -10.47
C ALA A 88 1.66 -5.30 -11.97
N VAL A 89 0.59 -4.94 -12.66
CA VAL A 89 0.62 -4.51 -14.04
C VAL A 89 0.11 -3.09 -14.13
N GLY A 90 0.70 -2.29 -15.00
CA GLY A 90 0.37 -0.87 -15.11
C GLY A 90 0.41 -0.35 -16.52
N LEU A 91 -0.45 0.63 -16.76
CA LEU A 91 -0.48 1.43 -17.97
C LEU A 91 -0.43 2.90 -17.60
N GLY A 92 0.11 3.73 -18.49
CA GLY A 92 0.18 5.16 -18.27
C GLY A 92 0.20 5.95 -19.57
N LEU A 93 -0.25 7.18 -19.46
CA LEU A 93 -0.09 8.22 -20.48
C LEU A 93 0.78 9.30 -19.86
N GLY A 94 1.83 9.71 -20.58
CA GLY A 94 2.78 10.70 -20.10
C GLY A 94 3.02 11.82 -21.10
N TYR A 95 3.51 12.92 -20.56
CA TYR A 95 4.00 14.07 -21.28
C TYR A 95 5.39 14.42 -20.77
N ALA A 96 6.36 14.50 -21.67
CA ALA A 96 7.74 14.86 -21.37
C ALA A 96 8.04 16.26 -21.91
N ALA A 97 8.65 17.11 -21.08
CA ALA A 97 9.11 18.45 -21.42
C ALA A 97 10.51 18.67 -20.83
N GLY A 98 11.53 18.55 -21.65
CA GLY A 98 12.93 18.60 -21.22
C GLY A 98 13.23 17.51 -20.20
N ALA A 99 13.74 17.87 -19.02
CA ALA A 99 14.04 16.94 -17.95
C ALA A 99 12.82 16.52 -17.11
N ALA A 100 11.66 17.17 -17.27
CA ALA A 100 10.47 16.88 -16.49
C ALA A 100 9.51 15.98 -17.27
N ARG A 101 8.88 15.04 -16.55
CA ARG A 101 7.83 14.18 -17.10
C ARG A 101 6.64 14.14 -16.15
N PHE A 102 5.44 14.13 -16.71
CA PHE A 102 4.19 13.98 -15.97
C PHE A 102 3.43 12.78 -16.51
N GLU A 103 2.92 11.94 -15.64
CA GLU A 103 2.24 10.70 -16.02
C GLU A 103 0.92 10.54 -15.26
N ALA A 104 -0.12 10.14 -15.98
CA ALA A 104 -1.31 9.53 -15.41
C ALA A 104 -1.15 8.01 -15.49
N LEU A 105 -1.15 7.34 -14.35
CA LEU A 105 -0.86 5.91 -14.20
C LEU A 105 -2.07 5.17 -13.67
N VAL A 106 -2.36 4.01 -14.22
CA VAL A 106 -3.29 3.03 -13.64
C VAL A 106 -2.52 1.74 -13.39
N GLU A 107 -2.58 1.22 -12.15
CA GLU A 107 -1.94 -0.04 -11.79
C GLU A 107 -2.96 -1.00 -11.19
N TYR A 108 -2.86 -2.26 -11.57
CA TYR A 108 -3.68 -3.36 -11.09
C TYR A 108 -2.82 -4.44 -10.43
N ARG A 109 -3.22 -4.85 -9.23
CA ARG A 109 -2.66 -5.98 -8.48
C ARG A 109 -3.76 -7.04 -8.38
N PRO A 110 -3.71 -8.09 -9.21
CA PRO A 110 -4.85 -9.01 -9.41
C PRO A 110 -5.17 -9.84 -8.17
N ALA A 111 -4.16 -10.37 -7.52
CA ALA A 111 -4.35 -11.17 -6.31
C ALA A 111 -3.06 -11.19 -5.50
N PHE A 112 -3.20 -11.03 -4.20
CA PHE A 112 -2.13 -11.26 -3.24
C PHE A 112 -2.73 -11.74 -1.92
N ALA A 113 -2.02 -12.66 -1.27
CA ALA A 113 -2.51 -13.33 -0.08
C ALA A 113 -1.85 -12.75 1.17
N PHE A 114 -2.66 -12.30 2.10
CA PHE A 114 -2.24 -12.08 3.47
C PHE A 114 -2.16 -13.43 4.18
N ARG A 115 -1.04 -13.68 4.85
CA ARG A 115 -0.83 -14.84 5.71
C ARG A 115 -0.20 -14.39 7.00
N GLY A 116 -0.76 -14.83 8.12
CA GLY A 116 -0.28 -14.41 9.42
C GLY A 116 -0.82 -15.26 10.56
N ARG A 117 -0.72 -14.71 11.75
CA ARG A 117 -1.21 -15.32 12.99
C ARG A 117 -1.98 -14.30 13.80
N THR A 118 -3.02 -14.78 14.47
CA THR A 118 -3.69 -14.00 15.50
C THR A 118 -2.95 -14.21 16.84
N ASN A 119 -3.23 -13.37 17.83
CA ASN A 119 -2.71 -13.50 19.19
C ASN A 119 -3.83 -13.80 20.21
N PHE A 120 -4.96 -14.35 19.78
CA PHE A 120 -6.13 -14.55 20.65
C PHE A 120 -5.92 -15.64 21.68
N LEU A 121 -5.14 -16.67 21.34
CA LEU A 121 -4.79 -17.77 22.23
C LEU A 121 -3.37 -17.60 22.78
N ALA A 122 -3.01 -18.40 23.76
CA ALA A 122 -1.65 -18.46 24.27
C ALA A 122 -0.62 -18.69 23.18
N PRO A 123 0.61 -18.13 23.30
CA PRO A 123 1.69 -18.39 22.37
C PRO A 123 1.92 -19.88 22.15
N GLY A 124 2.24 -20.27 20.91
CA GLY A 124 2.45 -21.68 20.54
C GLY A 124 1.18 -22.44 20.12
N ARG A 125 -0.02 -21.97 20.44
CA ARG A 125 -1.26 -22.55 19.93
C ARG A 125 -1.46 -22.24 18.45
N GLN A 126 -2.12 -23.16 17.71
CA GLN A 126 -2.49 -22.93 16.32
C GLN A 126 -3.49 -21.77 16.23
N GLN A 127 -3.16 -20.73 15.48
CA GLN A 127 -4.01 -19.56 15.28
C GLN A 127 -3.60 -18.80 14.02
N SER A 128 -3.65 -19.48 12.88
CA SER A 128 -3.30 -18.92 11.59
C SER A 128 -4.43 -18.08 11.00
N VAL A 129 -4.07 -17.09 10.20
CA VAL A 129 -5.01 -16.24 9.47
C VAL A 129 -4.60 -16.11 8.01
N SER A 130 -5.58 -16.12 7.11
CA SER A 130 -5.39 -15.90 5.69
C SER A 130 -6.51 -15.08 5.07
N ALA A 131 -6.16 -14.23 4.10
CA ALA A 131 -7.10 -13.46 3.30
C ALA A 131 -6.52 -13.19 1.92
N ASN A 132 -7.35 -13.12 0.89
CA ASN A 132 -6.94 -12.70 -0.45
C ASN A 132 -7.35 -11.25 -0.69
N LEU A 133 -6.44 -10.49 -1.30
CA LEU A 133 -6.64 -9.10 -1.62
C LEU A 133 -6.42 -8.85 -3.11
N SER A 134 -7.00 -7.76 -3.59
CA SER A 134 -6.69 -7.17 -4.90
C SER A 134 -6.79 -5.66 -4.81
N SER A 135 -6.09 -4.94 -5.70
CA SER A 135 -6.19 -3.48 -5.72
C SER A 135 -6.07 -2.92 -7.14
N VAL A 136 -6.76 -1.80 -7.35
CA VAL A 136 -6.60 -0.92 -8.52
C VAL A 136 -6.27 0.46 -8.01
N SER A 137 -5.26 1.09 -8.58
CA SER A 137 -4.87 2.47 -8.24
C SER A 137 -4.77 3.33 -9.49
N GLY A 138 -5.20 4.59 -9.39
CA GLY A 138 -4.98 5.65 -10.36
C GLY A 138 -4.15 6.74 -9.72
N MET A 139 -3.03 7.14 -10.35
CA MET A 139 -2.09 8.10 -9.79
C MET A 139 -1.67 9.13 -10.83
N LEU A 140 -1.46 10.36 -10.38
CA LEU A 140 -0.73 11.38 -11.11
C LEU A 140 0.68 11.45 -10.55
N ALA A 141 1.68 11.40 -11.40
CA ALA A 141 3.08 11.35 -11.03
C ALA A 141 3.92 12.34 -11.82
N GLY A 142 4.90 12.93 -11.14
CA GLY A 142 5.96 13.75 -11.73
C GLY A 142 7.29 13.03 -11.62
N PHE A 143 8.13 13.17 -12.63
CA PHE A 143 9.48 12.61 -12.68
C PHE A 143 10.45 13.68 -13.14
N VAL A 144 11.69 13.53 -12.71
CA VAL A 144 12.82 14.36 -13.18
C VAL A 144 13.90 13.40 -13.67
N ASP A 145 14.30 13.57 -14.92
CA ASP A 145 15.41 12.85 -15.54
C ASP A 145 16.72 13.57 -15.18
N LEU A 146 17.62 12.88 -14.50
CA LEU A 146 18.86 13.42 -13.95
C LEU A 146 20.02 13.38 -14.93
N GLY A 147 19.82 12.87 -16.15
CA GLY A 147 20.79 12.85 -17.25
C GLY A 147 20.84 14.16 -18.06
N ALA A 148 20.39 15.30 -17.47
CA ALA A 148 20.42 16.61 -18.12
C ALA A 148 21.86 17.12 -18.35
N PRO A 149 22.06 18.06 -19.31
CA PRO A 149 23.39 18.59 -19.66
C PRO A 149 24.16 19.10 -18.44
N GLY A 150 25.39 18.64 -18.26
CA GLY A 150 26.28 19.05 -17.15
C GLY A 150 26.50 17.97 -16.08
N LEU A 151 25.81 16.83 -16.13
CA LEU A 151 26.11 15.66 -15.32
C LEU A 151 26.99 14.66 -16.11
N PRO A 152 27.79 13.81 -15.45
CA PRO A 152 28.59 12.81 -16.14
C PRO A 152 27.70 11.95 -17.03
N GLU A 153 28.02 11.87 -18.31
CA GLU A 153 27.33 10.99 -19.24
C GLU A 153 27.54 9.53 -18.81
N LEU A 154 26.50 8.92 -18.27
CA LEU A 154 26.48 7.48 -17.97
C LEU A 154 26.18 6.64 -19.23
N GLY A 155 26.62 7.13 -20.38
CA GLY A 155 26.39 6.51 -21.67
C GLY A 155 24.88 6.52 -22.04
N ARG A 156 24.30 5.32 -22.25
CA ARG A 156 22.87 5.18 -22.61
C ARG A 156 21.93 5.16 -21.40
N LEU A 157 22.44 5.32 -20.17
CA LEU A 157 21.68 5.26 -18.95
C LEU A 157 21.27 6.67 -18.52
N ALA A 158 19.98 6.92 -18.38
CA ALA A 158 19.42 8.16 -17.86
C ALA A 158 18.76 7.89 -16.48
N PRO A 159 19.42 8.25 -15.37
CA PRO A 159 18.82 8.13 -14.04
C PRO A 159 17.62 9.05 -13.92
N PHE A 160 16.64 8.64 -13.13
CA PHE A 160 15.46 9.47 -12.82
C PHE A 160 14.94 9.24 -11.41
N VAL A 161 14.24 10.24 -10.90
CA VAL A 161 13.47 10.16 -9.67
C VAL A 161 12.06 10.67 -9.92
N GLY A 162 11.12 10.22 -9.11
CA GLY A 162 9.75 10.67 -9.24
C GLY A 162 8.92 10.41 -8.01
N ALA A 163 7.79 11.10 -7.94
CA ALA A 163 6.77 10.91 -6.92
C ALA A 163 5.38 11.04 -7.52
N GLY A 164 4.41 10.42 -6.88
CA GLY A 164 3.02 10.49 -7.33
C GLY A 164 2.04 10.34 -6.19
N ILE A 165 0.83 10.85 -6.43
CA ILE A 165 -0.31 10.77 -5.52
C ILE A 165 -1.55 10.39 -6.32
N GLY A 166 -2.48 9.70 -5.67
CA GLY A 166 -3.70 9.30 -6.33
C GLY A 166 -4.67 8.59 -5.42
N VAL A 167 -5.52 7.79 -6.03
CA VAL A 167 -6.55 7.02 -5.35
C VAL A 167 -6.33 5.54 -5.58
N VAL A 168 -6.65 4.74 -4.59
CA VAL A 168 -6.62 3.28 -4.66
C VAL A 168 -7.94 2.71 -4.18
N ARG A 169 -8.41 1.70 -4.88
CA ARG A 169 -9.51 0.85 -4.43
C ARG A 169 -8.97 -0.53 -4.12
N THR A 170 -8.97 -0.89 -2.84
CA THR A 170 -8.53 -2.20 -2.36
C THR A 170 -9.72 -3.02 -1.94
N ARG A 171 -9.75 -4.28 -2.37
CA ARG A 171 -10.74 -5.29 -1.98
C ARG A 171 -10.03 -6.37 -1.17
N ILE A 172 -10.56 -6.68 0.01
CA ILE A 172 -10.20 -7.85 0.78
C ILE A 172 -11.34 -8.87 0.69
N GLY A 173 -11.01 -10.12 0.39
CA GLY A 173 -11.94 -11.23 0.39
C GLY A 173 -12.28 -11.68 1.80
N LYS A 174 -13.00 -12.80 1.89
CA LYS A 174 -13.27 -13.44 3.18
C LYS A 174 -11.94 -13.77 3.86
N THR A 175 -11.82 -13.37 5.13
CA THR A 175 -10.69 -13.74 5.99
C THR A 175 -11.02 -15.02 6.73
N THR A 176 -10.10 -15.97 6.71
CA THR A 176 -10.23 -17.25 7.41
C THR A 176 -9.19 -17.32 8.51
N MET A 177 -9.63 -17.63 9.72
CA MET A 177 -8.78 -17.86 10.88
C MET A 177 -8.95 -19.31 11.32
N THR A 178 -7.85 -20.02 11.53
CA THR A 178 -7.87 -21.44 11.92
C THR A 178 -7.26 -21.59 13.30
N PHE A 179 -8.05 -22.13 14.23
CA PHE A 179 -7.70 -22.43 15.61
C PHE A 179 -7.63 -23.95 15.82
N PRO A 180 -7.21 -24.46 16.99
CA PRO A 180 -7.06 -25.91 17.20
C PRO A 180 -8.32 -26.72 16.89
N THR A 181 -9.49 -26.24 17.27
CA THR A 181 -10.78 -26.94 17.10
C THR A 181 -11.76 -26.23 16.19
N THR A 182 -11.55 -24.94 15.89
CA THR A 182 -12.50 -24.12 15.14
C THR A 182 -11.89 -23.45 13.93
N THR A 183 -12.74 -23.11 12.97
CA THR A 183 -12.43 -22.20 11.87
C THR A 183 -13.38 -21.01 11.96
N THR A 184 -12.82 -19.80 11.97
CA THR A 184 -13.59 -18.57 11.99
C THR A 184 -13.46 -17.86 10.66
N THR A 185 -14.60 -17.45 10.10
CA THR A 185 -14.62 -16.65 8.87
C THR A 185 -15.13 -15.26 9.16
N VAL A 186 -14.45 -14.26 8.59
CA VAL A 186 -14.81 -12.84 8.68
C VAL A 186 -15.16 -12.33 7.29
N PRO A 187 -16.21 -11.51 7.13
CA PRO A 187 -16.58 -10.96 5.83
C PRO A 187 -15.46 -10.08 5.28
N GLY A 188 -15.34 -10.08 3.95
CA GLY A 188 -14.44 -9.19 3.25
C GLY A 188 -14.94 -7.74 3.23
N GLY A 189 -14.21 -6.88 2.55
CA GLY A 189 -14.57 -5.48 2.40
C GLY A 189 -13.94 -4.84 1.17
N THR A 190 -14.37 -3.63 0.87
CA THR A 190 -13.77 -2.80 -0.17
C THR A 190 -13.61 -1.40 0.40
N ARG A 191 -12.44 -0.81 0.21
CA ARG A 191 -12.14 0.56 0.61
C ARG A 191 -11.50 1.32 -0.54
N THR A 192 -11.91 2.56 -0.71
CA THR A 192 -11.21 3.54 -1.54
C THR A 192 -10.49 4.51 -0.62
N GLY A 193 -9.25 4.85 -0.94
CA GLY A 193 -8.42 5.73 -0.14
C GLY A 193 -7.38 6.44 -0.98
N LEU A 194 -6.61 7.30 -0.33
CA LEU A 194 -5.46 7.95 -0.93
C LEU A 194 -4.29 6.97 -1.01
N ALA A 195 -3.51 7.08 -2.07
CA ALA A 195 -2.26 6.37 -2.27
C ALA A 195 -1.17 7.37 -2.70
N TRP A 196 0.08 7.05 -2.40
CA TRP A 196 1.22 7.81 -2.89
C TRP A 196 2.39 6.88 -3.19
N MET A 197 3.31 7.35 -4.02
CA MET A 197 4.52 6.63 -4.36
C MET A 197 5.74 7.55 -4.45
N ALA A 198 6.90 6.97 -4.19
CA ALA A 198 8.21 7.54 -4.52
C ALA A 198 8.99 6.50 -5.32
N THR A 199 9.75 6.94 -6.32
CA THR A 199 10.46 6.04 -7.22
C THR A 199 11.79 6.63 -7.64
N ALA A 200 12.76 5.74 -7.87
CA ALA A 200 14.05 6.06 -8.46
C ALA A 200 14.44 4.94 -9.42
N GLY A 201 15.06 5.28 -10.54
CA GLY A 201 15.37 4.28 -11.54
C GLY A 201 16.33 4.78 -12.61
N VAL A 202 16.49 3.96 -13.61
CA VAL A 202 17.28 4.24 -14.80
C VAL A 202 16.44 3.97 -16.04
N ALA A 203 16.57 4.83 -17.01
CA ALA A 203 15.98 4.71 -18.34
C ALA A 203 17.06 4.39 -19.36
N VAL A 204 16.75 3.52 -20.32
CA VAL A 204 17.62 3.13 -21.43
C VAL A 204 16.87 3.32 -22.72
N ALA A 205 17.36 4.21 -23.60
CA ALA A 205 16.81 4.35 -24.93
C ALA A 205 17.15 3.11 -25.77
N LEU A 206 16.12 2.39 -26.23
CA LEU A 206 16.25 1.23 -27.12
C LEU A 206 16.19 1.63 -28.61
N GLY A 207 15.73 2.85 -28.88
CA GLY A 207 15.62 3.47 -30.19
C GLY A 207 15.06 4.88 -30.07
N GLU A 208 14.70 5.49 -31.17
CA GLU A 208 14.21 6.89 -31.20
C GLU A 208 12.87 7.06 -30.45
N ARG A 209 12.02 6.02 -30.41
CA ARG A 209 10.67 6.10 -29.84
C ARG A 209 10.44 5.18 -28.66
N VAL A 210 11.40 4.32 -28.35
CA VAL A 210 11.21 3.30 -27.31
C VAL A 210 12.25 3.46 -26.22
N THR A 211 11.81 3.56 -24.99
CA THR A 211 12.65 3.62 -23.80
C THR A 211 12.23 2.52 -22.82
N LEU A 212 13.21 1.82 -22.27
CA LEU A 212 13.04 0.86 -21.18
C LEU A 212 13.39 1.53 -19.86
N ASP A 213 12.47 1.47 -18.89
CA ASP A 213 12.71 1.94 -17.52
C ASP A 213 12.81 0.76 -16.56
N LEU A 214 13.85 0.76 -15.74
CA LEU A 214 13.97 -0.10 -14.55
C LEU A 214 14.00 0.78 -13.31
N ALA A 215 13.06 0.57 -12.39
CA ALA A 215 12.91 1.42 -11.22
C ALA A 215 12.64 0.63 -9.95
N TRP A 216 13.21 1.08 -8.86
CA TRP A 216 12.71 0.81 -7.51
C TRP A 216 11.59 1.79 -7.20
N ARG A 217 10.57 1.29 -6.47
CA ARG A 217 9.44 2.10 -6.05
C ARG A 217 9.01 1.76 -4.64
N TYR A 218 8.76 2.76 -3.83
CA TYR A 218 7.97 2.65 -2.62
C TYR A 218 6.53 3.07 -2.94
N THR A 219 5.56 2.29 -2.48
CA THR A 219 4.13 2.61 -2.66
C THR A 219 3.40 2.44 -1.33
N ASP A 220 2.63 3.44 -0.94
CA ASP A 220 1.69 3.37 0.17
C ASP A 220 0.26 3.41 -0.40
N LEU A 221 -0.42 2.29 -0.28
CA LEU A 221 -1.81 2.12 -0.73
C LEU A 221 -2.81 2.44 0.39
N GLY A 222 -2.35 3.05 1.49
CA GLY A 222 -3.19 3.43 2.60
C GLY A 222 -3.74 2.25 3.39
N ALA A 223 -4.92 2.43 3.96
CA ALA A 223 -5.53 1.43 4.82
C ALA A 223 -6.44 0.48 4.05
N VAL A 224 -6.33 -0.81 4.37
CA VAL A 224 -7.28 -1.86 4.02
C VAL A 224 -8.28 -2.02 5.16
N ARG A 225 -9.53 -2.31 4.86
CA ARG A 225 -10.59 -2.44 5.85
C ARG A 225 -11.52 -3.58 5.49
N THR A 226 -11.88 -4.43 6.48
CA THR A 226 -13.01 -5.35 6.37
C THR A 226 -14.32 -4.61 6.61
N LYS A 227 -15.45 -5.24 6.27
CA LYS A 227 -16.77 -4.73 6.65
C LYS A 227 -17.15 -5.26 8.02
N ARG A 228 -18.02 -4.51 8.73
CA ARG A 228 -18.81 -5.08 9.83
C ARG A 228 -19.75 -6.12 9.25
N GLY A 229 -20.00 -7.17 9.98
CA GLY A 229 -21.02 -8.10 9.55
C GLY A 229 -20.80 -9.52 10.00
N PRO A 230 -21.71 -10.45 9.62
CA PRO A 230 -21.73 -11.77 10.18
C PRO A 230 -20.49 -12.56 9.79
N GLY A 231 -19.58 -12.71 10.75
CA GLY A 231 -18.62 -13.78 10.74
C GLY A 231 -19.30 -15.08 11.16
N ARG A 232 -18.56 -16.16 11.08
CA ARG A 232 -19.03 -17.48 11.50
C ARG A 232 -17.91 -18.28 12.12
N VAL A 233 -18.18 -18.88 13.27
CA VAL A 233 -17.34 -19.91 13.88
C VAL A 233 -17.92 -21.28 13.55
N VAL A 234 -17.10 -22.18 13.06
CA VAL A 234 -17.45 -23.57 12.77
C VAL A 234 -16.52 -24.49 13.53
N TRP A 235 -17.07 -25.44 14.29
CA TRP A 235 -16.31 -26.51 14.92
C TRP A 235 -16.00 -27.59 13.89
N ARG A 236 -14.72 -27.92 13.75
CA ARG A 236 -14.26 -28.86 12.70
C ARG A 236 -14.66 -30.31 12.95
N ASP A 237 -14.91 -30.64 14.18
CA ASP A 237 -15.38 -31.97 14.65
C ASP A 237 -16.90 -32.11 14.62
N GLY A 238 -17.63 -31.06 14.22
CA GLY A 238 -19.09 -31.07 14.23
C GLY A 238 -19.73 -31.08 15.61
N SER A 239 -18.96 -30.87 16.69
CA SER A 239 -19.45 -30.95 18.06
C SER A 239 -20.47 -29.88 18.44
N GLN A 240 -20.51 -28.79 17.68
CA GLN A 240 -21.42 -27.68 17.94
C GLN A 240 -21.91 -27.08 16.60
N GLU A 241 -23.13 -26.55 16.62
CA GLU A 241 -23.68 -25.77 15.51
C GLU A 241 -22.86 -24.52 15.25
N PRO A 242 -22.73 -24.11 13.96
CA PRO A 242 -22.03 -22.90 13.59
C PRO A 242 -22.61 -21.66 14.27
N ARG A 243 -21.76 -20.85 14.92
CA ARG A 243 -22.21 -19.64 15.61
C ARG A 243 -21.91 -18.38 14.79
N PRO A 244 -22.87 -17.47 14.65
CA PRO A 244 -22.65 -16.17 14.03
C PRO A 244 -21.78 -15.31 14.94
N LEU A 245 -20.97 -14.42 14.32
CA LEU A 245 -20.17 -13.40 14.98
C LEU A 245 -20.55 -12.03 14.42
N ASP A 246 -20.82 -11.08 15.28
CA ASP A 246 -20.92 -9.68 14.90
C ASP A 246 -19.56 -9.00 15.17
N LEU A 247 -18.75 -8.89 14.12
CA LEU A 247 -17.40 -8.38 14.21
C LEU A 247 -17.33 -6.94 13.70
N ALA A 248 -16.67 -6.09 14.47
CA ALA A 248 -16.31 -4.75 14.03
C ALA A 248 -15.39 -4.80 12.79
N PRO A 249 -15.34 -3.72 12.01
CA PRO A 249 -14.38 -3.61 10.93
C PRO A 249 -12.95 -3.68 11.46
N THR A 250 -12.11 -4.46 10.81
CA THR A 250 -10.67 -4.45 11.10
C THR A 250 -9.93 -3.63 10.07
N ARG A 251 -8.82 -3.03 10.49
CA ARG A 251 -8.01 -2.13 9.68
C ARG A 251 -6.55 -2.54 9.72
N ALA A 252 -5.87 -2.47 8.55
CA ALA A 252 -4.43 -2.63 8.41
C ALA A 252 -3.89 -1.63 7.39
N ARG A 253 -2.59 -1.31 7.43
CA ARG A 253 -1.92 -0.46 6.43
C ARG A 253 -1.24 -1.34 5.38
N LEU A 254 -1.31 -0.90 4.13
CA LEU A 254 -0.70 -1.59 3.00
C LEU A 254 0.33 -0.68 2.34
N ALA A 255 1.59 -0.87 2.66
CA ALA A 255 2.71 -0.13 2.10
C ALA A 255 3.90 -1.04 1.90
N GLY A 256 4.76 -0.74 0.93
CA GLY A 256 5.93 -1.56 0.67
C GLY A 256 6.78 -1.08 -0.49
N HIS A 257 7.82 -1.85 -0.77
CA HIS A 257 8.77 -1.61 -1.84
C HIS A 257 8.49 -2.54 -3.02
N GLY A 258 8.95 -2.15 -4.19
CA GLY A 258 8.86 -3.00 -5.39
C GLY A 258 9.84 -2.60 -6.46
N VAL A 259 9.93 -3.44 -7.46
CA VAL A 259 10.68 -3.19 -8.69
C VAL A 259 9.69 -3.07 -9.83
N ARG A 260 9.95 -2.14 -10.74
CA ARG A 260 9.16 -1.89 -11.94
C ARG A 260 10.04 -1.99 -13.17
N LEU A 261 9.56 -2.75 -14.15
CA LEU A 261 10.07 -2.76 -15.51
C LEU A 261 8.97 -2.23 -16.41
N SER A 262 9.26 -1.18 -17.20
CA SER A 262 8.28 -0.58 -18.09
C SER A 262 8.88 -0.10 -19.39
N LEU A 263 8.08 -0.14 -20.45
CA LEU A 263 8.38 0.42 -21.75
C LEU A 263 7.59 1.71 -21.94
N ARG A 264 8.26 2.74 -22.42
CA ARG A 264 7.66 3.99 -22.91
C ARG A 264 7.76 4.03 -24.43
N TYR A 265 6.67 4.40 -25.08
CA TYR A 265 6.58 4.57 -26.52
C TYR A 265 6.12 5.99 -26.85
N VAL A 266 6.99 6.77 -27.50
CA VAL A 266 6.70 8.15 -27.92
C VAL A 266 5.78 8.11 -29.13
N MET A 267 4.59 8.72 -29.01
CA MET A 267 3.57 8.76 -30.06
C MET A 267 3.80 9.90 -31.06
N GLY A 268 4.42 11.00 -30.64
CA GLY A 268 4.73 12.19 -31.44
C GLY A 268 5.03 13.39 -30.54
N GLY A 269 5.72 14.38 -31.09
CA GLY A 269 5.95 15.69 -30.49
C GLY A 269 5.07 16.75 -31.17
N PHE A 270 4.75 17.80 -30.43
CA PHE A 270 4.06 19.00 -30.93
C PHE A 270 4.99 20.19 -30.87
#